data_6074068746ad70e3f213e81f1cd5532b
#
_entry.id   6074068746ad70e3f213e81f1cd5532b
#
_cell.length_a   1.000
_cell.length_b   1.000
_cell.length_c   1.000
_cell.angle_alpha   90.00
_cell.angle_beta   90.00
_cell.angle_gamma   90.00
#
_symmetry.space_group_name_H-M   'P 1'
#
loop_
_entity.id
_entity.type
_entity.pdbx_description
1 polymer ?
#
loop_
_entity_poly.entity_id
_entity_poly.type
_entity_poly.pdbx_seq_one_letter_code
_entity_poly.pdbx_strand_id
1 'polypeptide(L)'
;MNDNELRCFSYLYFLKAKVKRLPSLIRKHLIAAVFCMGVISANSVHAESMKFSLPDLENMMFNQSPALRSAAYAVDAARAGVDTAQTIPNPQIEVMNGTRNPRLSNTTASGPIQSLSVTQDLDMPWHRFPRVDAARAGLAAAQANEQAFKAGMRAQLRLRYYDLVRRTAENRVAREDVLLMEGIRKRIALQVETGEKARFELVKADAEMLNAQKMQESASLRVRQARGALRALVGAELPESFEIQEKAHTFSAPSPLSEVRQEILKSNPELQRTRAERQQLDRKLSEEKALRFPKFALRVDQDQDSEWRHKRVGLAMSVPLWDWRGGPIGEAAAKLSQSDNALAYQVFSLSHALEAAYQQYDIANAQMVALEGGIVRHASDALRIAEIAYKAGEKSFLEVMDAQRVYRAARNELITAQFELASAWIEIERLRANNN
;
A
#
# COMPACT_ATOMS: atom_id res chain seq x y z
N MET A 1 9.77 -54.51 -1.58
CA MET A 1 11.00 -54.15 -2.32
C MET A 1 10.60 -54.02 -3.78
N ASN A 2 10.61 -52.84 -4.31
CA ASN A 2 9.97 -52.48 -5.60
C ASN A 2 10.98 -52.66 -6.74
N ASP A 3 10.54 -53.17 -7.89
CA ASP A 3 11.36 -53.48 -9.08
C ASP A 3 12.25 -52.33 -9.61
N ASN A 4 12.00 -51.10 -9.18
CA ASN A 4 12.82 -49.95 -9.52
C ASN A 4 14.13 -49.84 -8.71
N GLU A 5 14.23 -50.45 -7.54
CA GLU A 5 15.48 -50.43 -6.75
C GLU A 5 16.52 -51.40 -7.28
N LEU A 6 16.08 -52.53 -7.84
CA LEU A 6 16.98 -53.53 -8.46
C LEU A 6 17.61 -53.04 -9.78
N ARG A 7 16.91 -52.21 -10.53
CA ARG A 7 17.45 -51.57 -11.74
C ARG A 7 18.50 -50.49 -11.45
N CYS A 8 18.36 -49.73 -10.39
CA CYS A 8 19.34 -48.73 -9.98
C CYS A 8 20.65 -49.35 -9.50
N PHE A 9 20.60 -50.47 -8.77
CA PHE A 9 21.82 -51.16 -8.29
C PHE A 9 22.62 -51.81 -9.45
N SER A 10 21.96 -52.33 -10.46
CA SER A 10 22.62 -52.92 -11.65
C SER A 10 23.32 -51.85 -12.49
N TYR A 11 22.75 -50.64 -12.61
CA TYR A 11 23.36 -49.52 -13.34
C TYR A 11 24.59 -48.94 -12.63
N LEU A 12 24.57 -48.88 -11.31
CA LEU A 12 25.71 -48.43 -10.50
C LEU A 12 26.91 -49.38 -10.57
N TYR A 13 26.68 -50.67 -10.69
CA TYR A 13 27.75 -51.65 -10.81
C TYR A 13 28.44 -51.63 -12.21
N PHE A 14 27.67 -51.35 -13.25
CA PHE A 14 28.18 -51.21 -14.62
C PHE A 14 28.98 -49.90 -14.81
N LEU A 15 28.60 -48.83 -14.14
CA LEU A 15 29.36 -47.58 -14.16
C LEU A 15 30.68 -47.66 -13.40
N LYS A 16 30.72 -48.40 -12.27
CA LYS A 16 31.96 -48.59 -11.49
C LYS A 16 33.05 -49.38 -12.26
N ALA A 17 32.66 -50.27 -13.14
CA ALA A 17 33.59 -51.07 -13.97
C ALA A 17 34.18 -50.26 -15.15
N LYS A 18 33.43 -49.30 -15.73
CA LYS A 18 33.91 -48.47 -16.84
C LYS A 18 34.79 -47.30 -16.39
N VAL A 19 34.58 -46.77 -15.18
CA VAL A 19 35.34 -45.65 -14.62
C VAL A 19 36.77 -46.07 -14.22
N LYS A 20 37.04 -47.35 -13.98
CA LYS A 20 38.39 -47.83 -13.64
C LYS A 20 39.39 -47.79 -14.83
N ARG A 21 38.94 -47.56 -16.04
CA ARG A 21 39.80 -47.57 -17.27
C ARG A 21 40.14 -46.16 -17.80
N LEU A 22 39.80 -45.07 -17.06
CA LEU A 22 40.08 -43.69 -17.47
C LEU A 22 41.35 -43.16 -16.79
N PRO A 23 42.12 -42.24 -17.45
CA PRO A 23 43.32 -41.61 -16.88
C PRO A 23 43.00 -40.85 -15.61
N SER A 24 43.99 -40.82 -14.69
CA SER A 24 43.80 -40.32 -13.30
C SER A 24 43.27 -38.91 -13.17
N LEU A 25 43.53 -38.05 -14.16
CA LEU A 25 43.04 -36.65 -14.16
C LEU A 25 41.51 -36.55 -14.44
N ILE A 26 41.01 -37.34 -15.39
CA ILE A 26 39.59 -37.31 -15.76
C ILE A 26 38.72 -37.95 -14.67
N ARG A 27 39.28 -38.94 -13.95
CA ARG A 27 38.63 -39.63 -12.85
C ARG A 27 38.31 -38.73 -11.65
N LYS A 28 39.20 -37.77 -11.34
CA LYS A 28 38.97 -36.79 -10.23
C LYS A 28 37.87 -35.82 -10.56
N HIS A 29 37.77 -35.33 -11.79
CA HIS A 29 36.72 -34.42 -12.21
C HIS A 29 35.34 -35.06 -12.39
N LEU A 30 35.30 -36.32 -12.81
CA LEU A 30 34.05 -37.06 -12.95
C LEU A 30 33.43 -37.44 -11.58
N ILE A 31 34.25 -37.79 -10.60
CA ILE A 31 33.82 -38.08 -9.23
C ILE A 31 33.33 -36.79 -8.55
N ALA A 32 33.99 -35.65 -8.78
CA ALA A 32 33.55 -34.34 -8.26
C ALA A 32 32.21 -33.89 -8.90
N ALA A 33 32.02 -34.09 -10.19
CA ALA A 33 30.79 -33.77 -10.89
C ALA A 33 29.58 -34.62 -10.44
N VAL A 34 29.79 -35.92 -10.19
CA VAL A 34 28.73 -36.82 -9.68
C VAL A 34 28.40 -36.51 -8.21
N PHE A 35 29.40 -36.05 -7.41
CA PHE A 35 29.16 -35.64 -6.04
C PHE A 35 28.44 -34.28 -5.96
N CYS A 36 28.76 -33.34 -6.86
CA CYS A 36 28.00 -32.09 -7.00
C CYS A 36 26.55 -32.30 -7.50
N MET A 37 26.30 -33.21 -8.42
CA MET A 37 24.93 -33.54 -8.85
C MET A 37 24.11 -34.28 -7.79
N GLY A 38 24.75 -35.08 -6.91
CA GLY A 38 24.06 -35.75 -5.79
C GLY A 38 23.67 -34.85 -4.66
N VAL A 39 24.31 -33.68 -4.48
CA VAL A 39 24.01 -32.72 -3.42
C VAL A 39 22.88 -31.76 -3.83
N ILE A 40 22.64 -31.59 -5.14
CA ILE A 40 21.56 -30.70 -5.65
C ILE A 40 20.18 -31.41 -5.63
N SER A 41 20.11 -32.73 -5.54
CA SER A 41 18.84 -33.50 -5.55
C SER A 41 18.24 -33.80 -4.17
N ALA A 42 18.83 -33.32 -3.05
CA ALA A 42 18.37 -33.68 -1.71
C ALA A 42 17.72 -32.51 -0.93
N ASN A 43 17.52 -31.36 -1.57
CA ASN A 43 16.74 -30.27 -0.96
C ASN A 43 15.38 -30.11 -1.65
N SER A 44 14.55 -31.13 -1.60
CA SER A 44 13.11 -30.94 -1.55
C SER A 44 12.81 -30.40 -0.15
N VAL A 45 13.14 -29.12 0.07
CA VAL A 45 12.58 -28.37 1.19
C VAL A 45 11.07 -28.44 0.95
N HIS A 46 10.38 -29.24 1.72
CA HIS A 46 8.97 -29.02 1.98
C HIS A 46 8.95 -27.60 2.51
N ALA A 47 8.57 -26.67 1.67
CA ALA A 47 8.25 -25.32 2.11
C ALA A 47 7.04 -25.49 3.03
N GLU A 48 7.28 -25.65 4.33
CA GLU A 48 6.26 -25.42 5.33
C GLU A 48 5.66 -24.06 4.96
N SER A 49 4.39 -24.03 4.63
CA SER A 49 3.71 -22.81 4.25
C SER A 49 3.80 -21.89 5.45
N MET A 50 4.66 -20.86 5.37
CA MET A 50 4.83 -19.90 6.44
C MET A 50 3.49 -19.24 6.70
N LYS A 51 3.01 -19.36 7.95
CA LYS A 51 1.75 -18.75 8.40
C LYS A 51 2.05 -17.38 9.00
N PHE A 52 1.50 -16.36 8.39
CA PHE A 52 1.66 -14.98 8.86
C PHE A 52 0.43 -14.52 9.61
N SER A 53 0.66 -13.88 10.76
CA SER A 53 -0.38 -13.14 11.47
C SER A 53 -0.54 -11.73 10.90
N LEU A 54 -1.65 -11.05 11.22
CA LEU A 54 -1.85 -9.66 10.82
C LEU A 54 -0.73 -8.72 11.33
N PRO A 55 -0.28 -8.79 12.60
CA PRO A 55 0.85 -7.99 13.08
C PRO A 55 2.16 -8.27 12.33
N ASP A 56 2.44 -9.51 11.92
CA ASP A 56 3.64 -9.82 11.15
C ASP A 56 3.63 -9.12 9.80
N LEU A 57 2.48 -9.14 9.11
CA LEU A 57 2.30 -8.46 7.83
C LEU A 57 2.34 -6.94 7.97
N GLU A 58 1.79 -6.37 9.05
CA GLU A 58 1.92 -4.93 9.35
C GLU A 58 3.40 -4.56 9.53
N ASN A 59 4.15 -5.29 10.33
CA ASN A 59 5.58 -5.06 10.54
C ASN A 59 6.40 -5.17 9.24
N MET A 60 6.13 -6.20 8.42
CA MET A 60 6.77 -6.34 7.12
C MET A 60 6.46 -5.14 6.21
N MET A 61 5.19 -4.73 6.10
CA MET A 61 4.79 -3.59 5.29
C MET A 61 5.48 -2.30 5.75
N PHE A 62 5.53 -2.01 7.06
CA PHE A 62 6.15 -0.79 7.56
C PHE A 62 7.66 -0.74 7.33
N ASN A 63 8.34 -1.89 7.35
CA ASN A 63 9.78 -1.95 7.14
C ASN A 63 10.19 -2.02 5.67
N GLN A 64 9.36 -2.58 4.79
CA GLN A 64 9.77 -2.99 3.45
C GLN A 64 9.03 -2.28 2.32
N SER A 65 7.84 -1.69 2.58
CA SER A 65 7.04 -1.08 1.53
C SER A 65 7.74 0.10 0.84
N PRO A 66 7.97 0.03 -0.49
CA PRO A 66 8.54 1.16 -1.23
C PRO A 66 7.68 2.42 -1.16
N ALA A 67 6.34 2.27 -1.05
CA ALA A 67 5.41 3.38 -0.94
C ALA A 67 5.60 4.15 0.37
N LEU A 68 5.80 3.45 1.50
CA LEU A 68 6.09 4.07 2.80
C LEU A 68 7.47 4.73 2.82
N ARG A 69 8.48 4.11 2.20
CA ARG A 69 9.80 4.74 2.03
C ARG A 69 9.74 6.00 1.18
N SER A 70 8.93 6.00 0.12
CA SER A 70 8.71 7.20 -0.69
C SER A 70 8.10 8.34 0.13
N ALA A 71 7.13 8.06 1.00
CA ALA A 71 6.55 9.05 1.89
C ALA A 71 7.57 9.60 2.91
N ALA A 72 8.45 8.75 3.44
CA ALA A 72 9.54 9.17 4.33
C ALA A 72 10.55 10.09 3.62
N TYR A 73 10.96 9.75 2.38
CA TYR A 73 11.83 10.62 1.58
C TYR A 73 11.19 11.97 1.22
N ALA A 74 9.86 12.04 1.13
CA ALA A 74 9.18 13.34 0.97
C ALA A 74 9.37 14.25 2.21
N VAL A 75 9.40 13.66 3.41
CA VAL A 75 9.72 14.40 4.65
C VAL A 75 11.18 14.83 4.66
N ASP A 76 12.11 13.96 4.23
CA ASP A 76 13.55 14.32 4.15
C ASP A 76 13.78 15.43 3.12
N ALA A 77 13.10 15.39 1.98
CA ALA A 77 13.14 16.49 1.00
C ALA A 77 12.60 17.80 1.57
N ALA A 78 11.51 17.76 2.34
CA ALA A 78 10.98 18.95 3.00
C ALA A 78 11.93 19.48 4.09
N ARG A 79 12.65 18.60 4.80
CA ARG A 79 13.67 18.96 5.79
C ARG A 79 14.84 19.68 5.11
N ALA A 80 15.37 19.14 4.02
CA ALA A 80 16.38 19.80 3.21
C ALA A 80 15.90 21.14 2.65
N GLY A 81 14.60 21.27 2.36
CA GLY A 81 13.97 22.53 1.99
C GLY A 81 14.04 23.58 3.10
N VAL A 82 13.93 23.20 4.38
CA VAL A 82 14.14 24.10 5.53
C VAL A 82 15.58 24.57 5.60
N ASP A 83 16.56 23.65 5.42
CA ASP A 83 17.98 24.00 5.42
C ASP A 83 18.29 24.98 4.28
N THR A 84 17.74 24.74 3.08
CA THR A 84 17.83 25.67 1.95
C THR A 84 17.25 27.04 2.29
N ALA A 85 16.07 27.09 2.93
CA ALA A 85 15.42 28.35 3.30
C ALA A 85 16.21 29.14 4.36
N GLN A 86 17.02 28.49 5.18
CA GLN A 86 17.90 29.08 6.18
C GLN A 86 19.23 29.58 5.63
N THR A 87 19.63 29.06 4.46
CA THR A 87 20.94 29.35 3.87
C THR A 87 21.02 30.79 3.37
N ILE A 88 22.13 31.45 3.67
CA ILE A 88 22.43 32.78 3.15
C ILE A 88 22.84 32.63 1.68
N PRO A 89 22.33 33.50 0.76
CA PRO A 89 22.70 33.46 -0.65
C PRO A 89 24.23 33.61 -0.84
N ASN A 90 24.78 32.88 -1.81
CA ASN A 90 26.19 33.01 -2.14
C ASN A 90 26.47 34.36 -2.80
N PRO A 91 27.72 34.93 -2.60
CA PRO A 91 28.14 36.11 -3.32
C PRO A 91 28.33 35.81 -4.82
N GLN A 92 27.96 36.79 -5.62
CA GLN A 92 28.20 36.78 -7.07
C GLN A 92 29.52 37.49 -7.36
N ILE A 93 30.40 36.85 -8.11
CA ILE A 93 31.67 37.40 -8.53
C ILE A 93 31.60 37.58 -10.05
N GLU A 94 31.82 38.79 -10.51
CA GLU A 94 31.85 39.14 -11.92
C GLU A 94 33.24 39.71 -12.28
N VAL A 95 33.85 39.14 -13.33
CA VAL A 95 35.16 39.58 -13.87
C VAL A 95 34.95 39.97 -15.32
N MET A 96 35.21 41.21 -15.64
CA MET A 96 35.14 41.71 -17.00
C MET A 96 36.52 42.21 -17.45
N ASN A 97 36.90 41.83 -18.67
CA ASN A 97 38.10 42.28 -19.34
C ASN A 97 37.73 42.95 -20.66
N GLY A 98 38.38 44.05 -20.94
CA GLY A 98 38.12 44.79 -22.18
C GLY A 98 39.32 45.63 -22.61
N THR A 99 39.17 46.42 -23.66
CA THR A 99 40.15 47.37 -24.14
C THR A 99 39.55 48.74 -24.18
N ARG A 100 40.26 49.74 -23.73
CA ARG A 100 39.93 51.16 -23.82
C ARG A 100 40.61 51.73 -25.08
N ASN A 101 39.82 52.23 -26.00
CA ASN A 101 40.28 52.93 -27.20
C ASN A 101 39.72 54.34 -27.17
N PRO A 102 40.56 55.39 -27.01
CA PRO A 102 40.09 56.76 -27.00
C PRO A 102 39.52 57.16 -28.35
N ARG A 103 38.40 57.86 -28.38
CA ARG A 103 37.74 58.37 -29.59
C ARG A 103 38.35 59.69 -30.07
N LEU A 104 39.06 60.39 -29.21
CA LEU A 104 39.73 61.66 -29.49
C LEU A 104 41.21 61.50 -29.33
N SER A 105 42.01 62.01 -30.28
CA SER A 105 43.46 61.77 -30.42
C SER A 105 44.34 62.37 -29.33
N ASN A 106 43.80 63.20 -28.42
CA ASN A 106 44.63 63.95 -27.47
C ASN A 106 44.36 63.65 -25.98
N THR A 107 43.61 62.56 -25.69
CA THR A 107 43.11 62.44 -24.30
C THR A 107 43.35 61.08 -23.72
N THR A 108 44.18 60.35 -23.60
CA THR A 108 44.37 59.14 -22.81
C THR A 108 44.93 57.93 -23.58
N ALA A 109 45.74 57.16 -22.88
CA ALA A 109 46.38 55.97 -23.40
C ALA A 109 45.37 54.84 -23.72
N SER A 110 45.53 54.18 -24.87
CA SER A 110 44.90 52.91 -25.14
C SER A 110 45.43 51.84 -24.20
N GLY A 111 44.59 50.97 -23.70
CA GLY A 111 45.09 49.94 -22.82
C GLY A 111 43.99 48.97 -22.35
N PRO A 112 44.37 47.94 -21.62
CA PRO A 112 43.42 46.99 -21.04
C PRO A 112 42.56 47.63 -19.95
N ILE A 113 41.30 47.26 -19.93
CA ILE A 113 40.35 47.55 -18.81
C ILE A 113 40.03 46.24 -18.14
N GLN A 114 40.15 46.23 -16.81
CA GLN A 114 39.74 45.10 -15.97
C GLN A 114 38.76 45.59 -14.91
N SER A 115 37.65 44.83 -14.74
CA SER A 115 36.69 45.08 -13.68
C SER A 115 36.45 43.79 -12.89
N LEU A 116 36.51 43.92 -11.58
CA LEU A 116 36.14 42.89 -10.62
C LEU A 116 34.99 43.44 -9.75
N SER A 117 33.83 42.76 -9.78
CA SER A 117 32.70 43.10 -8.92
C SER A 117 32.33 41.93 -8.04
N VAL A 118 32.11 42.19 -6.79
CA VAL A 118 31.56 41.21 -5.82
C VAL A 118 30.30 41.76 -5.27
N THR A 119 29.19 41.02 -5.46
CA THR A 119 27.84 41.39 -4.96
C THR A 119 27.37 40.33 -3.99
N GLN A 120 27.02 40.73 -2.76
CA GLN A 120 26.44 39.88 -1.72
C GLN A 120 25.01 40.33 -1.43
N ASP A 121 24.03 39.50 -1.74
CA ASP A 121 22.66 39.73 -1.33
C ASP A 121 22.54 39.65 0.19
N LEU A 122 21.92 40.66 0.79
CA LEU A 122 21.68 40.73 2.24
C LEU A 122 20.33 40.05 2.54
N ASP A 123 20.41 38.95 3.28
CA ASP A 123 19.21 38.19 3.69
C ASP A 123 18.49 38.89 4.85
N MET A 124 17.65 39.85 4.51
CA MET A 124 16.97 40.69 5.49
C MET A 124 15.97 39.92 6.33
N PRO A 125 15.84 40.21 7.64
CA PRO A 125 14.92 39.51 8.56
C PRO A 125 13.49 39.38 8.04
N TRP A 126 12.95 40.47 7.43
CA TRP A 126 11.58 40.49 6.89
C TRP A 126 11.37 39.59 5.66
N HIS A 127 12.41 39.17 4.95
CA HIS A 127 12.35 38.15 3.91
C HIS A 127 12.69 36.77 4.47
N ARG A 128 13.72 36.70 5.32
CA ARG A 128 14.24 35.43 5.85
C ARG A 128 13.21 34.72 6.74
N PHE A 129 12.64 35.42 7.72
CA PHE A 129 11.74 34.79 8.68
C PHE A 129 10.50 34.20 8.01
N PRO A 130 9.73 34.92 7.16
CA PRO A 130 8.59 34.35 6.48
C PRO A 130 8.95 33.17 5.55
N ARG A 131 10.11 33.24 4.86
CA ARG A 131 10.61 32.14 4.03
C ARG A 131 10.90 30.89 4.85
N VAL A 132 11.61 31.04 5.98
CA VAL A 132 11.92 29.92 6.87
C VAL A 132 10.65 29.36 7.53
N ASP A 133 9.74 30.21 7.94
CA ASP A 133 8.46 29.80 8.54
C ASP A 133 7.58 29.05 7.53
N ALA A 134 7.55 29.47 6.26
CA ALA A 134 6.85 28.76 5.19
C ALA A 134 7.47 27.37 4.94
N ALA A 135 8.81 27.29 4.93
CA ALA A 135 9.52 26.02 4.78
C ALA A 135 9.28 25.06 5.96
N ARG A 136 9.28 25.58 7.21
CA ARG A 136 8.97 24.78 8.41
C ARG A 136 7.53 24.27 8.40
N ALA A 137 6.58 25.12 8.01
CA ALA A 137 5.19 24.70 7.83
C ALA A 137 5.06 23.64 6.73
N GLY A 138 5.85 23.74 5.66
CA GLY A 138 5.94 22.71 4.63
C GLY A 138 6.45 21.37 5.16
N LEU A 139 7.47 21.39 6.03
CA LEU A 139 7.96 20.18 6.71
C LEU A 139 6.88 19.57 7.61
N ALA A 140 6.17 20.39 8.38
CA ALA A 140 5.07 19.91 9.22
C ALA A 140 3.94 19.28 8.38
N ALA A 141 3.61 19.88 7.23
CA ALA A 141 2.63 19.32 6.30
C ALA A 141 3.09 17.98 5.71
N ALA A 142 4.37 17.85 5.32
CA ALA A 142 4.94 16.60 4.83
C ALA A 142 4.91 15.50 5.90
N GLN A 143 5.22 15.81 7.16
CA GLN A 143 5.14 14.88 8.29
C GLN A 143 3.69 14.43 8.56
N ALA A 144 2.74 15.36 8.55
CA ALA A 144 1.32 15.03 8.72
C ALA A 144 0.80 14.15 7.57
N ASN A 145 1.24 14.41 6.33
CA ASN A 145 0.93 13.59 5.18
C ASN A 145 1.50 12.16 5.29
N GLU A 146 2.72 12.01 5.76
CA GLU A 146 3.33 10.70 6.04
C GLU A 146 2.51 9.91 7.05
N GLN A 147 2.05 10.54 8.14
CA GLN A 147 1.23 9.88 9.15
C GLN A 147 -0.14 9.46 8.61
N ALA A 148 -0.80 10.33 7.84
CA ALA A 148 -2.06 10.01 7.17
C ALA A 148 -1.89 8.84 6.18
N PHE A 149 -0.81 8.85 5.42
CA PHE A 149 -0.49 7.79 4.48
C PHE A 149 -0.24 6.45 5.19
N LYS A 150 0.52 6.43 6.30
CA LYS A 150 0.74 5.24 7.14
C LYS A 150 -0.57 4.67 7.68
N ALA A 151 -1.46 5.53 8.20
CA ALA A 151 -2.77 5.10 8.70
C ALA A 151 -3.64 4.51 7.59
N GLY A 152 -3.66 5.14 6.41
CA GLY A 152 -4.37 4.62 5.24
C GLY A 152 -3.84 3.26 4.77
N MET A 153 -2.53 3.10 4.69
CA MET A 153 -1.87 1.84 4.31
C MET A 153 -2.18 0.71 5.30
N ARG A 154 -2.17 1.00 6.61
CA ARG A 154 -2.55 0.03 7.66
C ARG A 154 -3.99 -0.45 7.48
N ALA A 155 -4.93 0.48 7.30
CA ALA A 155 -6.33 0.14 7.09
C ALA A 155 -6.52 -0.71 5.82
N GLN A 156 -5.85 -0.34 4.73
CA GLN A 156 -5.88 -1.09 3.48
C GLN A 156 -5.30 -2.51 3.64
N LEU A 157 -4.20 -2.67 4.38
CA LEU A 157 -3.62 -3.98 4.69
C LEU A 157 -4.62 -4.85 5.46
N ARG A 158 -5.25 -4.30 6.50
CA ARG A 158 -6.26 -5.01 7.30
C ARG A 158 -7.44 -5.45 6.43
N LEU A 159 -7.96 -4.59 5.58
CA LEU A 159 -9.04 -4.94 4.64
C LEU A 159 -8.62 -6.08 3.68
N ARG A 160 -7.41 -6.03 3.11
CA ARG A 160 -6.90 -7.09 2.23
C ARG A 160 -6.67 -8.41 2.98
N TYR A 161 -6.23 -8.35 4.22
CA TYR A 161 -6.09 -9.53 5.08
C TYR A 161 -7.44 -10.21 5.30
N TYR A 162 -8.47 -9.48 5.73
CA TYR A 162 -9.80 -10.04 5.94
C TYR A 162 -10.49 -10.46 4.65
N ASP A 163 -10.20 -9.81 3.51
CA ASP A 163 -10.67 -10.31 2.20
C ASP A 163 -10.03 -11.67 1.88
N LEU A 164 -8.74 -11.87 2.15
CA LEU A 164 -8.09 -13.16 1.97
C LEU A 164 -8.69 -14.23 2.92
N VAL A 165 -8.98 -13.89 4.19
CA VAL A 165 -9.69 -14.78 5.12
C VAL A 165 -11.04 -15.20 4.54
N ARG A 166 -11.83 -14.23 4.06
CA ARG A 166 -13.12 -14.48 3.42
C ARG A 166 -12.98 -15.43 2.22
N ARG A 167 -12.07 -15.13 1.28
CA ARG A 167 -11.86 -15.95 0.08
C ARG A 167 -11.41 -17.36 0.41
N THR A 168 -10.60 -17.52 1.44
CA THR A 168 -10.16 -18.85 1.91
C THR A 168 -11.34 -19.64 2.49
N ALA A 169 -12.21 -18.98 3.25
CA ALA A 169 -13.44 -19.60 3.78
C ALA A 169 -14.42 -19.98 2.67
N GLU A 170 -14.66 -19.10 1.69
CA GLU A 170 -15.48 -19.39 0.49
C GLU A 170 -14.95 -20.61 -0.28
N ASN A 171 -13.63 -20.69 -0.48
CA ASN A 171 -13.01 -21.81 -1.17
C ASN A 171 -13.15 -23.13 -0.38
N ARG A 172 -13.09 -23.07 0.97
CA ARG A 172 -13.34 -24.24 1.82
C ARG A 172 -14.78 -24.74 1.65
N VAL A 173 -15.77 -23.84 1.68
CA VAL A 173 -17.18 -24.20 1.43
C VAL A 173 -17.34 -24.83 0.05
N ALA A 174 -16.75 -24.25 -0.98
CA ALA A 174 -16.84 -24.79 -2.34
C ALA A 174 -16.18 -26.19 -2.48
N ARG A 175 -15.08 -26.46 -1.77
CA ARG A 175 -14.48 -27.80 -1.71
C ARG A 175 -15.38 -28.83 -1.03
N GLU A 176 -16.01 -28.48 0.07
CA GLU A 176 -16.95 -29.33 0.78
C GLU A 176 -18.18 -29.65 -0.11
N ASP A 177 -18.66 -28.67 -0.90
CA ASP A 177 -19.72 -28.88 -1.89
C ASP A 177 -19.32 -29.89 -2.97
N VAL A 178 -18.09 -29.83 -3.50
CA VAL A 178 -17.60 -30.81 -4.48
C VAL A 178 -17.60 -32.21 -3.87
N LEU A 179 -17.09 -32.39 -2.65
CA LEU A 179 -17.04 -33.69 -1.98
C LEU A 179 -18.46 -34.26 -1.74
N LEU A 180 -19.41 -33.41 -1.37
CA LEU A 180 -20.80 -33.80 -1.21
C LEU A 180 -21.40 -34.26 -2.55
N MET A 181 -21.20 -33.49 -3.62
CA MET A 181 -21.68 -33.84 -4.98
C MET A 181 -21.07 -35.14 -5.51
N GLU A 182 -19.77 -35.37 -5.28
CA GLU A 182 -19.13 -36.64 -5.63
C GLU A 182 -19.81 -37.85 -4.95
N GLY A 183 -20.08 -37.71 -3.65
CA GLY A 183 -20.77 -38.75 -2.88
C GLY A 183 -22.18 -39.03 -3.38
N ILE A 184 -22.95 -38.01 -3.70
CA ILE A 184 -24.33 -38.14 -4.24
C ILE A 184 -24.28 -38.75 -5.64
N ARG A 185 -23.44 -38.22 -6.52
CA ARG A 185 -23.28 -38.72 -7.89
C ARG A 185 -22.90 -40.22 -7.93
N LYS A 186 -21.94 -40.66 -7.12
CA LYS A 186 -21.53 -42.08 -7.01
C LYS A 186 -22.72 -42.97 -6.64
N ARG A 187 -23.56 -42.51 -5.71
CA ARG A 187 -24.78 -43.28 -5.29
C ARG A 187 -25.82 -43.33 -6.38
N ILE A 188 -26.11 -42.24 -7.08
CA ILE A 188 -27.05 -42.19 -8.18
C ILE A 188 -26.55 -43.10 -9.32
N ALA A 189 -25.29 -43.10 -9.64
CA ALA A 189 -24.70 -43.97 -10.65
C ALA A 189 -24.95 -45.45 -10.34
N LEU A 190 -24.72 -45.87 -9.08
CA LEU A 190 -25.00 -47.26 -8.65
C LEU A 190 -26.52 -47.59 -8.76
N GLN A 191 -27.39 -46.66 -8.35
CA GLN A 191 -28.87 -46.90 -8.45
C GLN A 191 -29.40 -46.95 -9.88
N VAL A 192 -28.72 -46.26 -10.82
CA VAL A 192 -29.03 -46.38 -12.26
C VAL A 192 -28.51 -47.72 -12.84
N GLU A 193 -27.33 -48.18 -12.43
CA GLU A 193 -26.79 -49.47 -12.83
C GLU A 193 -27.62 -50.65 -12.32
N THR A 194 -28.20 -50.52 -11.12
CA THR A 194 -29.11 -51.53 -10.55
C THR A 194 -30.56 -51.43 -11.09
N GLY A 195 -30.86 -50.44 -11.92
CA GLY A 195 -32.21 -50.23 -12.50
C GLY A 195 -33.20 -49.54 -11.53
N GLU A 196 -32.76 -49.11 -10.36
CA GLU A 196 -33.62 -48.44 -9.35
C GLU A 196 -34.01 -47.02 -9.76
N LYS A 197 -33.14 -46.34 -10.56
CA LYS A 197 -33.35 -44.94 -10.99
C LYS A 197 -33.16 -44.74 -12.48
N ALA A 198 -33.83 -43.73 -13.01
CA ALA A 198 -33.74 -43.35 -14.42
C ALA A 198 -32.38 -42.70 -14.73
N ARG A 199 -31.83 -42.95 -15.91
CA ARG A 199 -30.61 -42.34 -16.43
C ARG A 199 -30.61 -40.81 -16.40
N PHE A 200 -31.78 -40.19 -16.48
CA PHE A 200 -32.02 -38.75 -16.38
C PHE A 200 -31.45 -38.19 -15.06
N GLU A 201 -31.63 -38.88 -13.92
CA GLU A 201 -31.13 -38.43 -12.62
C GLU A 201 -29.59 -38.41 -12.58
N LEU A 202 -28.93 -39.36 -13.24
CA LEU A 202 -27.48 -39.38 -13.35
C LEU A 202 -26.96 -38.20 -14.19
N VAL A 203 -27.59 -37.91 -15.33
CA VAL A 203 -27.23 -36.74 -16.18
C VAL A 203 -27.36 -35.44 -15.40
N LYS A 204 -28.42 -35.32 -14.56
CA LYS A 204 -28.62 -34.16 -13.71
C LYS A 204 -27.55 -34.05 -12.61
N ALA A 205 -27.19 -35.18 -11.99
CA ALA A 205 -26.11 -35.21 -10.98
C ALA A 205 -24.76 -34.88 -11.59
N ASP A 206 -24.49 -35.31 -12.82
CA ASP A 206 -23.28 -34.97 -13.58
C ASP A 206 -23.21 -33.43 -13.83
N ALA A 207 -24.32 -32.83 -14.23
CA ALA A 207 -24.37 -31.38 -14.44
C ALA A 207 -24.12 -30.58 -13.14
N GLU A 208 -24.72 -30.99 -12.02
CA GLU A 208 -24.50 -30.34 -10.72
C GLU A 208 -23.05 -30.55 -10.22
N MET A 209 -22.46 -31.71 -10.46
CA MET A 209 -21.06 -31.98 -10.15
C MET A 209 -20.12 -31.04 -10.91
N LEU A 210 -20.31 -30.88 -12.23
CA LEU A 210 -19.53 -29.95 -13.05
C LEU A 210 -19.71 -28.50 -12.58
N ASN A 211 -20.92 -28.13 -12.16
CA ASN A 211 -21.19 -26.79 -11.61
C ASN A 211 -20.44 -26.57 -10.29
N ALA A 212 -20.43 -27.55 -9.38
CA ALA A 212 -19.69 -27.49 -8.13
C ALA A 212 -18.16 -27.37 -8.38
N GLN A 213 -17.61 -28.15 -9.31
CA GLN A 213 -16.21 -28.08 -9.71
C GLN A 213 -15.84 -26.69 -10.27
N LYS A 214 -16.66 -26.14 -11.18
CA LYS A 214 -16.48 -24.79 -11.72
C LYS A 214 -16.45 -23.74 -10.59
N MET A 215 -17.37 -23.84 -9.62
CA MET A 215 -17.42 -22.93 -8.48
C MET A 215 -16.17 -23.02 -7.59
N GLN A 216 -15.70 -24.24 -7.32
CA GLN A 216 -14.50 -24.48 -6.52
C GLN A 216 -13.23 -23.95 -7.23
N GLU A 217 -13.11 -24.18 -8.53
CA GLU A 217 -11.98 -23.65 -9.30
C GLU A 217 -12.00 -22.11 -9.28
N SER A 218 -13.16 -21.49 -9.53
CA SER A 218 -13.32 -20.05 -9.44
C SER A 218 -12.95 -19.51 -8.06
N ALA A 219 -13.38 -20.17 -6.97
CA ALA A 219 -13.03 -19.77 -5.60
C ALA A 219 -11.53 -19.88 -5.35
N SER A 220 -10.88 -20.94 -5.85
CA SER A 220 -9.41 -21.12 -5.73
C SER A 220 -8.63 -19.99 -6.43
N LEU A 221 -9.12 -19.56 -7.60
CA LEU A 221 -8.55 -18.42 -8.34
C LEU A 221 -8.69 -17.11 -7.58
N ARG A 222 -9.85 -16.88 -6.94
CA ARG A 222 -10.09 -15.70 -6.09
C ARG A 222 -9.16 -15.67 -4.88
N VAL A 223 -8.84 -16.81 -4.26
CA VAL A 223 -7.84 -16.87 -3.20
C VAL A 223 -6.46 -16.44 -3.72
N ARG A 224 -6.04 -16.92 -4.90
CA ARG A 224 -4.77 -16.51 -5.52
C ARG A 224 -4.75 -15.00 -5.82
N GLN A 225 -5.84 -14.46 -6.33
CA GLN A 225 -6.00 -13.01 -6.58
C GLN A 225 -5.89 -12.20 -5.28
N ALA A 226 -6.60 -12.59 -4.22
CA ALA A 226 -6.55 -11.89 -2.93
C ALA A 226 -5.16 -11.95 -2.29
N ARG A 227 -4.46 -13.11 -2.41
CA ARG A 227 -3.08 -13.28 -1.97
C ARG A 227 -2.12 -12.35 -2.72
N GLY A 228 -2.26 -12.26 -4.04
CA GLY A 228 -1.48 -11.32 -4.86
C GLY A 228 -1.72 -9.85 -4.48
N ALA A 229 -2.98 -9.48 -4.21
CA ALA A 229 -3.34 -8.13 -3.78
C ALA A 229 -2.74 -7.77 -2.40
N LEU A 230 -2.71 -8.72 -1.47
CA LEU A 230 -2.06 -8.53 -0.15
C LEU A 230 -0.54 -8.41 -0.29
N ARG A 231 0.09 -9.28 -1.10
CA ARG A 231 1.53 -9.23 -1.40
C ARG A 231 1.95 -7.90 -2.02
N ALA A 232 1.14 -7.34 -2.91
CA ALA A 232 1.41 -6.04 -3.54
C ALA A 232 1.50 -4.89 -2.52
N LEU A 233 0.79 -4.97 -1.38
CA LEU A 233 0.88 -3.98 -0.30
C LEU A 233 2.08 -4.21 0.62
N VAL A 234 2.34 -5.46 1.00
CA VAL A 234 3.40 -5.80 1.94
C VAL A 234 4.77 -5.62 1.32
N GLY A 235 4.96 -6.11 0.10
CA GLY A 235 6.23 -6.01 -0.63
C GLY A 235 6.70 -7.33 -1.22
N ALA A 236 7.82 -7.27 -1.94
CA ALA A 236 8.35 -8.40 -2.72
C ALA A 236 8.91 -9.56 -1.86
N GLU A 237 9.27 -9.28 -0.61
CA GLU A 237 9.83 -10.29 0.30
C GLU A 237 8.78 -11.27 0.85
N LEU A 238 7.47 -10.94 0.75
CA LEU A 238 6.42 -11.89 1.08
C LEU A 238 6.39 -12.99 0.01
N PRO A 239 6.53 -14.28 0.38
CA PRO A 239 6.51 -15.40 -0.57
C PRO A 239 5.27 -15.42 -1.47
N GLU A 240 5.33 -16.03 -2.65
CA GLU A 240 4.15 -16.17 -3.52
C GLU A 240 3.10 -17.11 -2.92
N SER A 241 3.55 -18.15 -2.25
CA SER A 241 2.71 -19.10 -1.51
C SER A 241 2.93 -18.89 -0.02
N PHE A 242 1.99 -18.25 0.63
CA PHE A 242 1.93 -18.11 2.07
C PHE A 242 0.51 -18.41 2.57
N GLU A 243 0.41 -18.75 3.84
CA GLU A 243 -0.87 -18.89 4.53
C GLU A 243 -1.01 -17.79 5.57
N ILE A 244 -2.25 -17.44 5.88
CA ILE A 244 -2.57 -16.52 6.97
C ILE A 244 -3.09 -17.31 8.17
N GLN A 245 -2.83 -16.79 9.38
CA GLN A 245 -3.45 -17.35 10.56
C GLN A 245 -4.92 -16.94 10.60
N GLU A 246 -5.82 -17.89 10.34
CA GLU A 246 -7.26 -17.70 10.53
C GLU A 246 -7.57 -17.66 12.03
N LYS A 247 -7.26 -16.55 12.72
CA LYS A 247 -7.85 -16.32 14.04
C LYS A 247 -9.21 -15.69 13.86
N ALA A 248 -10.24 -16.32 14.42
CA ALA A 248 -11.53 -15.66 14.59
C ALA A 248 -11.30 -14.44 15.51
N HIS A 249 -11.17 -13.25 14.91
CA HIS A 249 -11.17 -12.02 15.68
C HIS A 249 -12.58 -11.73 16.12
N THR A 250 -12.85 -11.88 17.40
CA THR A 250 -14.00 -11.25 18.05
C THR A 250 -13.70 -9.76 18.10
N PHE A 251 -14.31 -9.00 17.20
CA PHE A 251 -14.25 -7.54 17.29
C PHE A 251 -15.05 -7.12 18.54
N SER A 252 -14.37 -6.44 19.47
CA SER A 252 -15.09 -5.80 20.58
C SER A 252 -16.00 -4.71 20.02
N ALA A 253 -17.15 -4.52 20.66
CA ALA A 253 -18.07 -3.44 20.26
C ALA A 253 -17.30 -2.10 20.26
N PRO A 254 -17.49 -1.25 19.22
CA PRO A 254 -16.84 0.04 19.18
C PRO A 254 -17.31 0.93 20.33
N SER A 255 -16.45 1.88 20.75
CA SER A 255 -16.82 2.89 21.75
C SER A 255 -18.02 3.71 21.27
N PRO A 256 -18.75 4.40 22.17
CA PRO A 256 -19.93 5.19 21.75
C PRO A 256 -19.59 6.23 20.68
N LEU A 257 -20.48 6.39 19.70
CA LEU A 257 -20.31 7.32 18.56
C LEU A 257 -19.95 8.74 19.00
N SER A 258 -20.55 9.23 20.10
CA SER A 258 -20.29 10.58 20.63
C SER A 258 -18.86 10.80 21.10
N GLU A 259 -18.26 9.78 21.71
CA GLU A 259 -16.87 9.82 22.18
C GLU A 259 -15.89 9.77 21.00
N VAL A 260 -16.12 8.82 20.09
CA VAL A 260 -15.27 8.65 18.90
C VAL A 260 -15.32 9.89 18.00
N ARG A 261 -16.49 10.54 17.88
CA ARG A 261 -16.62 11.81 17.13
C ARG A 261 -15.72 12.91 17.69
N GLN A 262 -15.64 13.07 19.01
CA GLN A 262 -14.76 14.07 19.63
C GLN A 262 -13.28 13.71 19.43
N GLU A 263 -12.94 12.44 19.55
CA GLU A 263 -11.59 11.94 19.34
C GLU A 263 -11.11 12.16 17.90
N ILE A 264 -11.94 11.84 16.91
CA ILE A 264 -11.62 12.03 15.48
C ILE A 264 -11.33 13.50 15.16
N LEU A 265 -12.12 14.43 15.65
CA LEU A 265 -11.90 15.85 15.39
C LEU A 265 -10.57 16.36 15.96
N LYS A 266 -9.98 15.66 16.94
CA LYS A 266 -8.69 16.03 17.55
C LYS A 266 -7.52 15.31 16.89
N SER A 267 -7.63 13.99 16.66
CA SER A 267 -6.49 13.12 16.38
C SER A 267 -6.47 12.49 14.98
N ASN A 268 -7.55 12.61 14.20
CA ASN A 268 -7.59 11.97 12.88
C ASN A 268 -6.45 12.45 11.96
N PRO A 269 -5.61 11.54 11.39
CA PRO A 269 -4.43 11.93 10.61
C PRO A 269 -4.75 12.68 9.32
N GLU A 270 -5.86 12.35 8.64
CA GLU A 270 -6.29 13.05 7.44
C GLU A 270 -6.67 14.51 7.76
N LEU A 271 -7.33 14.73 8.90
CA LEU A 271 -7.69 16.06 9.36
C LEU A 271 -6.44 16.85 9.79
N GLN A 272 -5.47 16.19 10.44
CA GLN A 272 -4.19 16.81 10.80
C GLN A 272 -3.40 17.19 9.54
N ARG A 273 -3.39 16.34 8.52
CA ARG A 273 -2.79 16.64 7.22
C ARG A 273 -3.40 17.91 6.61
N THR A 274 -4.72 17.97 6.51
CA THR A 274 -5.42 19.13 5.91
C THR A 274 -5.18 20.42 6.72
N ARG A 275 -5.10 20.32 8.05
CA ARG A 275 -4.75 21.47 8.92
C ARG A 275 -3.32 21.94 8.69
N ALA A 276 -2.36 21.02 8.56
CA ALA A 276 -0.96 21.35 8.32
C ALA A 276 -0.76 21.95 6.92
N GLU A 277 -1.43 21.44 5.89
CA GLU A 277 -1.45 22.00 4.55
C GLU A 277 -2.02 23.43 4.53
N ARG A 278 -3.12 23.65 5.23
CA ARG A 278 -3.68 25.00 5.40
C ARG A 278 -2.70 25.94 6.08
N GLN A 279 -2.01 25.49 7.13
CA GLN A 279 -1.01 26.29 7.82
C GLN A 279 0.19 26.60 6.91
N GLN A 280 0.62 25.67 6.08
CA GLN A 280 1.65 25.91 5.07
C GLN A 280 1.24 27.03 4.09
N LEU A 281 0.00 27.01 3.61
CA LEU A 281 -0.51 28.01 2.68
C LEU A 281 -0.63 29.40 3.35
N ASP A 282 -0.99 29.48 4.63
CA ASP A 282 -0.99 30.72 5.42
C ASP A 282 0.41 31.32 5.54
N ARG A 283 1.44 30.46 5.81
CA ARG A 283 2.82 30.91 5.85
C ARG A 283 3.36 31.31 4.47
N LYS A 284 2.92 30.62 3.41
CA LYS A 284 3.22 31.02 2.03
C LYS A 284 2.64 32.37 1.66
N LEU A 285 1.40 32.66 2.06
CA LEU A 285 0.82 34.00 1.89
C LEU A 285 1.63 35.06 2.63
N SER A 286 2.10 34.76 3.83
CA SER A 286 2.96 35.66 4.61
C SER A 286 4.30 35.91 3.93
N GLU A 287 4.91 34.89 3.35
CA GLU A 287 6.14 34.99 2.54
C GLU A 287 5.92 35.87 1.30
N GLU A 288 4.82 35.66 0.54
CA GLU A 288 4.50 36.50 -0.62
C GLU A 288 4.28 37.97 -0.27
N LYS A 289 3.63 38.24 0.88
CA LYS A 289 3.48 39.59 1.39
C LYS A 289 4.82 40.24 1.79
N ALA A 290 5.75 39.44 2.33
CA ALA A 290 7.06 39.91 2.73
C ALA A 290 7.94 40.31 1.53
N LEU A 291 7.76 39.66 0.37
CA LEU A 291 8.49 39.97 -0.85
C LEU A 291 8.14 41.35 -1.47
N ARG A 292 7.19 42.09 -0.89
CA ARG A 292 6.94 43.54 -1.21
C ARG A 292 8.02 44.47 -0.66
N PHE A 293 8.75 44.05 0.35
CA PHE A 293 9.78 44.90 0.94
C PHE A 293 11.03 44.94 0.03
N PRO A 294 11.80 46.04 0.03
CA PRO A 294 13.01 46.20 -0.74
C PRO A 294 14.03 45.10 -0.42
N LYS A 295 14.74 44.62 -1.46
CA LYS A 295 15.94 43.80 -1.29
C LYS A 295 17.18 44.66 -1.27
N PHE A 296 18.15 44.29 -0.47
CA PHE A 296 19.43 44.94 -0.37
C PHE A 296 20.57 44.02 -0.73
N ALA A 297 21.60 44.57 -1.40
CA ALA A 297 22.85 43.88 -1.69
C ALA A 297 24.04 44.79 -1.41
N LEU A 298 25.08 44.25 -0.82
CA LEU A 298 26.37 44.90 -0.69
C LEU A 298 27.17 44.65 -1.96
N ARG A 299 27.72 45.73 -2.59
CA ARG A 299 28.51 45.63 -3.79
C ARG A 299 29.87 46.26 -3.58
N VAL A 300 30.92 45.54 -3.99
CA VAL A 300 32.28 46.00 -4.00
C VAL A 300 32.83 45.89 -5.41
N ASP A 301 33.24 47.01 -6.00
CA ASP A 301 33.78 47.08 -7.33
C ASP A 301 35.25 47.53 -7.30
N GLN A 302 36.09 46.90 -8.09
CA GLN A 302 37.41 47.34 -8.42
C GLN A 302 37.57 47.41 -9.94
N ASP A 303 37.72 48.64 -10.45
CA ASP A 303 37.99 48.89 -11.87
C ASP A 303 39.46 49.36 -12.01
N GLN A 304 40.16 48.86 -13.00
CA GLN A 304 41.52 49.25 -13.32
C GLN A 304 41.66 49.42 -14.82
N ASP A 305 42.21 50.57 -15.20
CA ASP A 305 42.68 50.80 -16.56
C ASP A 305 44.17 51.15 -16.55
N SER A 306 44.70 51.62 -17.66
CA SER A 306 46.13 51.99 -17.80
C SER A 306 46.53 53.20 -16.97
N GLU A 307 45.62 54.03 -16.51
CA GLU A 307 45.85 55.29 -15.78
C GLU A 307 45.35 55.27 -14.36
N TRP A 308 44.18 54.61 -14.08
CA TRP A 308 43.49 54.68 -12.82
C TRP A 308 43.11 53.32 -12.28
N ARG A 309 43.05 53.24 -10.95
CA ARG A 309 42.49 52.13 -10.19
C ARG A 309 41.43 52.67 -9.26
N HIS A 310 40.14 52.33 -9.51
CA HIS A 310 39.03 52.71 -8.70
C HIS A 310 38.63 51.57 -7.79
N LYS A 311 38.36 51.85 -6.53
CA LYS A 311 37.71 50.91 -5.58
C LYS A 311 36.48 51.59 -5.03
N ARG A 312 35.36 50.92 -5.16
CA ARG A 312 34.04 51.41 -4.73
C ARG A 312 33.35 50.40 -3.85
N VAL A 313 32.70 50.85 -2.79
CA VAL A 313 31.79 50.05 -1.97
C VAL A 313 30.44 50.77 -1.97
N GLY A 314 29.41 50.00 -2.26
CA GLY A 314 28.06 50.56 -2.36
C GLY A 314 26.98 49.59 -1.87
N LEU A 315 25.82 50.14 -1.56
CA LEU A 315 24.63 49.42 -1.24
C LEU A 315 23.68 49.52 -2.46
N ALA A 316 23.33 48.37 -3.03
CA ALA A 316 22.29 48.25 -4.05
C ALA A 316 20.96 47.94 -3.39
N MET A 317 19.90 48.64 -3.81
CA MET A 317 18.54 48.43 -3.29
C MET A 317 17.59 48.23 -4.48
N SER A 318 16.84 47.16 -4.45
CA SER A 318 15.76 46.89 -5.40
C SER A 318 14.42 47.35 -4.80
N VAL A 319 13.86 48.43 -5.33
CA VAL A 319 12.59 49.02 -4.86
C VAL A 319 11.46 48.64 -5.77
N PRO A 320 10.40 47.98 -5.29
CA PRO A 320 9.22 47.62 -6.08
C PRO A 320 8.35 48.84 -6.38
N LEU A 321 8.60 49.57 -7.46
CA LEU A 321 7.87 50.73 -7.88
C LEU A 321 6.58 50.42 -8.67
N TRP A 322 6.62 49.37 -9.49
CA TRP A 322 5.54 48.98 -10.40
C TRP A 322 4.92 47.63 -10.03
N ASP A 323 5.71 46.66 -9.63
CA ASP A 323 5.21 45.34 -9.22
C ASP A 323 5.12 45.23 -7.69
N TRP A 324 3.92 45.50 -7.14
CA TRP A 324 3.58 45.31 -5.73
C TRP A 324 3.15 43.90 -5.40
N ARG A 325 3.46 42.92 -6.28
CA ARG A 325 3.13 41.50 -6.11
C ARG A 325 1.64 41.24 -5.87
N GLY A 326 0.77 42.09 -6.45
CA GLY A 326 -0.68 41.96 -6.31
C GLY A 326 -1.20 40.57 -6.81
N GLY A 327 -0.69 40.11 -7.96
CA GLY A 327 -1.02 38.79 -8.53
C GLY A 327 -0.61 37.62 -7.65
N PRO A 328 0.68 37.44 -7.30
CA PRO A 328 1.14 36.35 -6.42
C PRO A 328 0.46 36.34 -5.05
N ILE A 329 0.20 37.48 -4.45
CA ILE A 329 -0.49 37.57 -3.16
C ILE A 329 -1.97 37.20 -3.31
N GLY A 330 -2.63 37.66 -4.39
CA GLY A 330 -4.00 37.27 -4.70
C GLY A 330 -4.13 35.75 -4.92
N GLU A 331 -3.19 35.15 -5.64
CA GLU A 331 -3.12 33.71 -5.83
C GLU A 331 -2.93 32.95 -4.51
N ALA A 332 -1.98 33.37 -3.68
CA ALA A 332 -1.74 32.75 -2.37
C ALA A 332 -2.96 32.90 -1.43
N ALA A 333 -3.63 34.05 -1.44
CA ALA A 333 -4.85 34.26 -0.68
C ALA A 333 -6.00 33.38 -1.16
N ALA A 334 -6.16 33.22 -2.48
CA ALA A 334 -7.17 32.34 -3.04
C ALA A 334 -6.90 30.85 -2.69
N LYS A 335 -5.65 30.42 -2.73
CA LYS A 335 -5.23 29.06 -2.31
C LYS A 335 -5.50 28.82 -0.81
N LEU A 336 -5.25 29.81 0.04
CA LEU A 336 -5.60 29.71 1.46
C LEU A 336 -7.11 29.59 1.65
N SER A 337 -7.91 30.44 0.98
CA SER A 337 -9.38 30.37 1.04
C SER A 337 -9.93 29.04 0.51
N GLN A 338 -9.31 28.47 -0.54
CA GLN A 338 -9.61 27.12 -1.03
C GLN A 338 -9.36 26.07 0.06
N SER A 339 -8.22 26.16 0.75
CA SER A 339 -7.86 25.22 1.82
C SER A 339 -8.75 25.36 3.06
N ASP A 340 -9.23 26.57 3.39
CA ASP A 340 -10.20 26.79 4.47
C ASP A 340 -11.52 26.06 4.19
N ASN A 341 -12.02 26.17 2.95
CA ASN A 341 -13.23 25.46 2.54
C ASN A 341 -13.01 23.93 2.45
N ALA A 342 -11.83 23.48 2.00
CA ALA A 342 -11.47 22.06 1.98
C ALA A 342 -11.43 21.49 3.41
N LEU A 343 -10.89 22.22 4.38
CA LEU A 343 -10.88 21.82 5.79
C LEU A 343 -12.31 21.72 6.36
N ALA A 344 -13.17 22.71 6.09
CA ALA A 344 -14.55 22.69 6.53
C ALA A 344 -15.31 21.49 5.94
N TYR A 345 -15.14 21.23 4.65
CA TYR A 345 -15.70 20.06 3.98
C TYR A 345 -15.16 18.75 4.56
N GLN A 346 -13.86 18.66 4.86
CA GLN A 346 -13.24 17.48 5.45
C GLN A 346 -13.83 17.15 6.83
N VAL A 347 -14.04 18.15 7.68
CA VAL A 347 -14.69 17.99 9.00
C VAL A 347 -16.11 17.44 8.84
N PHE A 348 -16.87 18.01 7.90
CA PHE A 348 -18.22 17.56 7.61
C PHE A 348 -18.25 16.12 7.09
N SER A 349 -17.45 15.83 6.06
CA SER A 349 -17.41 14.49 5.44
C SER A 349 -16.93 13.41 6.41
N LEU A 350 -15.97 13.73 7.29
CA LEU A 350 -15.46 12.81 8.30
C LEU A 350 -16.55 12.43 9.32
N SER A 351 -17.37 13.41 9.74
CA SER A 351 -18.48 13.16 10.66
C SER A 351 -19.53 12.23 10.05
N HIS A 352 -19.86 12.44 8.79
CA HIS A 352 -20.80 11.57 8.07
C HIS A 352 -20.21 10.19 7.76
N ALA A 353 -18.92 10.11 7.40
CA ALA A 353 -18.25 8.84 7.20
C ALA A 353 -18.24 7.99 8.48
N LEU A 354 -18.06 8.64 9.64
CA LEU A 354 -18.15 7.95 10.93
C LEU A 354 -19.56 7.41 11.19
N GLU A 355 -20.58 8.22 10.99
CA GLU A 355 -21.98 7.79 11.15
C GLU A 355 -22.30 6.60 10.23
N ALA A 356 -21.91 6.68 8.97
CA ALA A 356 -22.09 5.59 8.01
C ALA A 356 -21.34 4.31 8.42
N ALA A 357 -20.11 4.42 8.95
CA ALA A 357 -19.34 3.28 9.41
C ALA A 357 -20.00 2.59 10.63
N TYR A 358 -20.57 3.36 11.57
CA TYR A 358 -21.34 2.79 12.69
C TYR A 358 -22.62 2.11 12.21
N GLN A 359 -23.38 2.73 11.31
CA GLN A 359 -24.57 2.11 10.73
C GLN A 359 -24.23 0.80 10.01
N GLN A 360 -23.13 0.78 9.25
CA GLN A 360 -22.68 -0.45 8.58
C GLN A 360 -22.25 -1.53 9.57
N TYR A 361 -21.59 -1.12 10.68
CA TYR A 361 -21.26 -2.05 11.76
C TYR A 361 -22.51 -2.67 12.39
N ASP A 362 -23.53 -1.86 12.71
CA ASP A 362 -24.76 -2.33 13.31
C ASP A 362 -25.53 -3.29 12.36
N ILE A 363 -25.59 -2.97 11.06
CA ILE A 363 -26.19 -3.83 10.04
C ILE A 363 -25.47 -5.17 9.96
N ALA A 364 -24.13 -5.14 9.80
CA ALA A 364 -23.33 -6.35 9.67
C ALA A 364 -23.38 -7.21 10.95
N ASN A 365 -23.37 -6.58 12.12
CA ASN A 365 -23.49 -7.27 13.40
C ASN A 365 -24.86 -7.94 13.56
N ALA A 366 -25.95 -7.25 13.21
CA ALA A 366 -27.29 -7.83 13.25
C ALA A 366 -27.43 -9.03 12.31
N GLN A 367 -26.89 -8.94 11.09
CA GLN A 367 -26.86 -10.06 10.14
C GLN A 367 -26.05 -11.24 10.66
N MET A 368 -24.84 -10.99 11.19
CA MET A 368 -23.97 -12.02 11.75
C MET A 368 -24.66 -12.74 12.90
N VAL A 369 -25.29 -12.01 13.85
CA VAL A 369 -26.00 -12.58 14.99
C VAL A 369 -27.18 -13.45 14.53
N ALA A 370 -27.93 -13.03 13.52
CA ALA A 370 -29.06 -13.81 12.97
C ALA A 370 -28.55 -15.10 12.29
N LEU A 371 -27.49 -15.02 11.51
CA LEU A 371 -26.92 -16.16 10.79
C LEU A 371 -26.29 -17.18 11.75
N GLU A 372 -25.50 -16.74 12.73
CA GLU A 372 -24.88 -17.61 13.75
C GLU A 372 -25.93 -18.13 14.75
N GLY A 373 -26.93 -17.31 15.10
CA GLY A 373 -27.96 -17.64 16.09
C GLY A 373 -28.92 -18.77 15.67
N GLY A 374 -29.07 -19.03 14.37
CA GLY A 374 -29.97 -20.11 13.96
C GLY A 374 -30.01 -20.42 12.47
N ILE A 375 -29.91 -19.45 11.57
CA ILE A 375 -30.14 -19.65 10.13
C ILE A 375 -29.20 -20.74 9.57
N VAL A 376 -27.89 -20.65 9.83
CA VAL A 376 -26.91 -21.66 9.35
C VAL A 376 -27.18 -23.01 9.97
N ARG A 377 -27.49 -23.07 11.27
CA ARG A 377 -27.83 -24.33 11.96
C ARG A 377 -29.07 -24.99 11.40
N HIS A 378 -30.18 -24.24 11.22
CA HIS A 378 -31.40 -24.81 10.66
C HIS A 378 -31.23 -25.24 9.21
N ALA A 379 -30.50 -24.51 8.40
CA ALA A 379 -30.17 -24.92 7.04
C ALA A 379 -29.32 -26.21 7.00
N SER A 380 -28.36 -26.36 7.91
CA SER A 380 -27.54 -27.58 8.08
C SER A 380 -28.39 -28.77 8.51
N ASP A 381 -29.33 -28.58 9.47
CA ASP A 381 -30.23 -29.62 9.93
C ASP A 381 -31.22 -30.04 8.81
N ALA A 382 -31.70 -29.10 8.04
CA ALA A 382 -32.56 -29.38 6.89
C ALA A 382 -31.85 -30.23 5.83
N LEU A 383 -30.61 -29.88 5.52
CA LEU A 383 -29.79 -30.67 4.60
C LEU A 383 -29.53 -32.10 5.14
N ARG A 384 -29.15 -32.24 6.39
CA ARG A 384 -28.94 -33.53 7.05
C ARG A 384 -30.17 -34.42 7.00
N ILE A 385 -31.35 -33.84 7.32
CA ILE A 385 -32.66 -34.56 7.26
C ILE A 385 -32.96 -34.98 5.82
N ALA A 386 -32.79 -34.07 4.84
CA ALA A 386 -33.00 -34.37 3.43
C ALA A 386 -32.10 -35.50 2.92
N GLU A 387 -30.83 -35.51 3.34
CA GLU A 387 -29.86 -36.59 3.00
C GLU A 387 -30.27 -37.95 3.60
N ILE A 388 -30.73 -37.99 4.83
CA ILE A 388 -31.20 -39.22 5.50
C ILE A 388 -32.46 -39.77 4.80
N ALA A 389 -33.45 -38.91 4.58
CA ALA A 389 -34.70 -39.28 3.90
C ALA A 389 -34.45 -39.71 2.43
N TYR A 390 -33.48 -39.10 1.74
CA TYR A 390 -33.05 -39.55 0.42
C TYR A 390 -32.44 -40.95 0.46
N LYS A 391 -31.60 -41.23 1.47
CA LYS A 391 -31.00 -42.57 1.68
C LYS A 391 -32.05 -43.64 1.96
N ALA A 392 -33.15 -43.26 2.64
CA ALA A 392 -34.27 -44.15 2.93
C ALA A 392 -35.26 -44.31 1.73
N GLY A 393 -35.04 -43.55 0.65
CA GLY A 393 -35.93 -43.57 -0.52
C GLY A 393 -37.22 -42.75 -0.36
N GLU A 394 -37.37 -41.99 0.73
CA GLU A 394 -38.56 -41.20 1.06
C GLU A 394 -38.57 -39.83 0.34
N LYS A 395 -37.39 -39.30 -0.03
CA LYS A 395 -37.25 -38.00 -0.69
C LYS A 395 -36.51 -38.12 -2.02
N SER A 396 -36.77 -37.16 -2.90
CA SER A 396 -36.10 -37.07 -4.21
C SER A 396 -34.74 -36.44 -4.14
N PHE A 397 -33.88 -36.69 -5.14
CA PHE A 397 -32.60 -35.99 -5.32
C PHE A 397 -32.79 -34.47 -5.37
N LEU A 398 -33.91 -33.99 -5.95
CA LEU A 398 -34.18 -32.55 -6.06
C LEU A 398 -34.28 -31.86 -4.71
N GLU A 399 -34.93 -32.52 -3.73
CA GLU A 399 -35.09 -31.98 -2.38
C GLU A 399 -33.77 -31.88 -1.63
N VAL A 400 -32.86 -32.83 -1.83
CA VAL A 400 -31.49 -32.75 -1.29
C VAL A 400 -30.71 -31.58 -1.92
N MET A 401 -30.84 -31.39 -3.23
CA MET A 401 -30.21 -30.28 -3.93
C MET A 401 -30.74 -28.92 -3.48
N ASP A 402 -32.02 -28.83 -3.21
CA ASP A 402 -32.61 -27.58 -2.70
C ASP A 402 -32.12 -27.26 -1.28
N ALA A 403 -32.17 -28.25 -0.39
CA ALA A 403 -31.62 -28.09 0.97
C ALA A 403 -30.13 -27.72 0.98
N GLN A 404 -29.31 -28.33 0.10
CA GLN A 404 -27.92 -27.99 -0.04
C GLN A 404 -27.72 -26.56 -0.56
N ARG A 405 -28.52 -26.12 -1.53
CA ARG A 405 -28.48 -24.74 -2.03
C ARG A 405 -28.72 -23.74 -0.91
N VAL A 406 -29.74 -23.98 -0.09
CA VAL A 406 -30.11 -23.13 1.07
C VAL A 406 -28.93 -23.10 2.08
N TYR A 407 -28.41 -24.27 2.43
CA TYR A 407 -27.26 -24.35 3.39
C TYR A 407 -26.01 -23.64 2.87
N ARG A 408 -25.64 -23.83 1.61
CA ARG A 408 -24.52 -23.15 0.98
C ARG A 408 -24.72 -21.64 0.94
N ALA A 409 -25.94 -21.19 0.61
CA ALA A 409 -26.27 -19.76 0.62
C ALA A 409 -26.10 -19.18 2.02
N ALA A 410 -26.65 -19.80 3.06
CA ALA A 410 -26.54 -19.34 4.44
C ALA A 410 -25.07 -19.29 4.93
N ARG A 411 -24.24 -20.27 4.56
CA ARG A 411 -22.79 -20.24 4.90
C ARG A 411 -22.05 -19.11 4.19
N ASN A 412 -22.32 -18.89 2.92
CA ASN A 412 -21.69 -17.80 2.17
C ASN A 412 -22.15 -16.41 2.69
N GLU A 413 -23.40 -16.28 3.07
CA GLU A 413 -23.91 -15.07 3.73
C GLU A 413 -23.22 -14.83 5.07
N LEU A 414 -23.01 -15.86 5.90
CA LEU A 414 -22.26 -15.74 7.15
C LEU A 414 -20.83 -15.27 6.90
N ILE A 415 -20.12 -15.89 5.94
CA ILE A 415 -18.75 -15.48 5.59
C ILE A 415 -18.72 -14.03 5.11
N THR A 416 -19.73 -13.60 4.36
CA THR A 416 -19.86 -12.22 3.89
C THR A 416 -20.13 -11.27 5.05
N ALA A 417 -21.08 -11.59 5.92
CA ALA A 417 -21.40 -10.77 7.10
C ALA A 417 -20.21 -10.61 8.05
N GLN A 418 -19.42 -11.67 8.26
CA GLN A 418 -18.18 -11.60 9.05
C GLN A 418 -17.16 -10.65 8.41
N PHE A 419 -17.01 -10.66 7.09
CA PHE A 419 -16.14 -9.73 6.39
C PHE A 419 -16.67 -8.29 6.45
N GLU A 420 -17.96 -8.08 6.29
CA GLU A 420 -18.58 -6.74 6.36
C GLU A 420 -18.44 -6.15 7.76
N LEU A 421 -18.61 -6.95 8.81
CA LEU A 421 -18.38 -6.54 10.19
C LEU A 421 -16.91 -6.13 10.41
N ALA A 422 -15.96 -6.94 9.93
CA ALA A 422 -14.55 -6.63 9.99
C ALA A 422 -14.23 -5.33 9.24
N SER A 423 -14.81 -5.15 8.06
CA SER A 423 -14.61 -3.97 7.21
C SER A 423 -15.14 -2.70 7.87
N ALA A 424 -16.35 -2.75 8.45
CA ALA A 424 -16.94 -1.62 9.17
C ALA A 424 -16.13 -1.27 10.43
N TRP A 425 -15.68 -2.28 11.17
CA TRP A 425 -14.82 -2.07 12.33
C TRP A 425 -13.47 -1.44 11.96
N ILE A 426 -12.82 -1.92 10.89
CA ILE A 426 -11.56 -1.35 10.37
C ILE A 426 -11.76 0.10 9.95
N GLU A 427 -12.90 0.43 9.34
CA GLU A 427 -13.20 1.80 8.93
C GLU A 427 -13.39 2.73 10.14
N ILE A 428 -14.07 2.29 11.20
CA ILE A 428 -14.19 3.03 12.47
C ILE A 428 -12.80 3.29 13.06
N GLU A 429 -11.95 2.26 13.15
CA GLU A 429 -10.59 2.38 13.69
C GLU A 429 -9.68 3.26 12.80
N ARG A 430 -9.81 3.21 11.48
CA ARG A 430 -9.12 4.09 10.55
C ARG A 430 -9.49 5.56 10.79
N LEU A 431 -10.78 5.83 10.97
CA LEU A 431 -11.27 7.17 11.25
C LEU A 431 -10.81 7.66 12.63
N ARG A 432 -10.78 6.77 13.62
CA ARG A 432 -10.37 7.05 14.99
C ARG A 432 -8.86 7.30 15.11
N ALA A 433 -8.07 6.82 14.15
CA ALA A 433 -6.60 6.86 14.19
C ALA A 433 -5.98 6.11 15.38
N ASN A 434 -6.65 5.07 15.85
CA ASN A 434 -6.12 4.26 16.92
C ASN A 434 -4.91 3.47 16.41
N ASN A 435 -3.72 3.84 16.89
CA ASN A 435 -2.44 3.23 16.51
C ASN A 435 -2.14 1.93 17.28
N ASN A 436 -3.16 1.38 17.98
CA ASN A 436 -3.01 0.13 18.73
C ASN A 436 -3.15 -1.12 17.86
#